data_2527dea73ec0a3637c060724c4a82bad
#
_entry.id   2527dea73ec0a3637c060724c4a82bad
#
_cell.length_a   1.000
_cell.length_b   1.000
_cell.length_c   1.000
_cell.angle_alpha   90.00
_cell.angle_beta   90.00
_cell.angle_gamma   90.00
#
_symmetry.space_group_name_H-M   'P 1'
#
loop_
_entity.id
_entity.type
_entity.pdbx_description
1 polymer ?
#
loop_
_entity_poly.entity_id
_entity_poly.type
_entity_poly.pdbx_seq_one_letter_code
_entity_poly.pdbx_strand_id
1 'polypeptide(L)'
;MIIEAKDNVIITEWWTSKEDKDGKKQITKETVYGKNKGRSNETTDYEQAILEYERKIKKKKEEGYVENREDAILGEEIVVSSTLTQSFAPCKPISKLKKDDNPYDGEWLAERKFDGSCILLHNTGTEKIGYTRRIKPITDILSVVNEIRTALDKLPEESLVIGELIALDKEGKEDPKVLKAVTTETTTETKAKTKYNSLVNEGYSFTYNVFDVIFWYGEDVTDRTFLERLEITTHFGKRKIEVFDEGMVKEAKKSEWEGFILRKADDPITFTMNGKPKRKGSYKFKFIETTDCIVTKVSNGSGKHEVRFARFRLAQYENSPFFNEPVMVDCGWAGGGRLGEENMDIITAELLEKEYKLEKTELKEKDWFVVELEYQ
;
A
#
# COMPACT_ATOMS: atom_id res chain seq x y z
N MET A 1 -1.25 8.76 -23.83
CA MET A 1 -1.45 9.71 -22.68
C MET A 1 -0.56 10.92 -22.92
N ILE A 2 -1.06 12.13 -22.62
CA ILE A 2 -0.29 13.38 -22.69
C ILE A 2 -0.36 14.01 -21.30
N ILE A 3 0.75 14.55 -20.81
CA ILE A 3 0.82 15.33 -19.57
C ILE A 3 1.52 16.64 -19.90
N GLU A 4 0.88 17.75 -19.58
CA GLU A 4 1.41 19.10 -19.82
C GLU A 4 1.28 19.93 -18.56
N ALA A 5 2.25 20.84 -18.33
CA ALA A 5 2.16 21.86 -17.31
C ALA A 5 2.03 23.23 -18.01
N LYS A 6 1.01 23.99 -17.67
CA LYS A 6 0.80 25.35 -18.17
C LYS A 6 0.47 26.26 -17.00
N ASP A 7 1.32 27.25 -16.79
CA ASP A 7 1.29 28.10 -15.61
C ASP A 7 1.32 27.25 -14.33
N ASN A 8 0.29 27.30 -13.50
CA ASN A 8 0.15 26.48 -12.32
C ASN A 8 -0.88 25.34 -12.48
N VAL A 9 -1.18 24.94 -13.72
CA VAL A 9 -2.16 23.89 -14.03
C VAL A 9 -1.46 22.72 -14.71
N ILE A 10 -1.64 21.50 -14.18
CA ILE A 10 -1.22 20.25 -14.82
C ILE A 10 -2.42 19.65 -15.53
N ILE A 11 -2.30 19.46 -16.84
CA ILE A 11 -3.31 18.85 -17.68
C ILE A 11 -2.86 17.42 -18.01
N THR A 12 -3.71 16.45 -17.75
CA THR A 12 -3.45 15.05 -18.14
C THR A 12 -4.58 14.57 -19.05
N GLU A 13 -4.21 14.15 -20.26
CA GLU A 13 -5.12 13.53 -21.23
C GLU A 13 -4.74 12.05 -21.40
N TRP A 14 -5.72 11.16 -21.40
CA TRP A 14 -5.50 9.75 -21.70
C TRP A 14 -6.67 9.14 -22.47
N TRP A 15 -6.35 8.15 -23.25
CA TRP A 15 -7.32 7.33 -24.00
C TRP A 15 -6.74 5.94 -24.22
N THR A 16 -7.61 4.98 -24.53
CA THR A 16 -7.20 3.65 -24.97
C THR A 16 -7.23 3.61 -26.50
N SER A 17 -6.16 3.15 -27.12
CA SER A 17 -6.13 2.84 -28.56
C SER A 17 -6.20 1.33 -28.73
N LYS A 18 -7.15 0.82 -29.54
CA LYS A 18 -7.23 -0.57 -29.97
C LYS A 18 -7.39 -0.56 -31.46
N GLU A 19 -6.45 -1.23 -32.18
CA GLU A 19 -6.52 -1.52 -33.62
C GLU A 19 -7.06 -0.33 -34.45
N ASP A 20 -6.32 0.79 -34.44
CA ASP A 20 -6.61 2.04 -35.18
C ASP A 20 -7.90 2.80 -34.81
N LYS A 21 -8.53 2.46 -33.69
CA LYS A 21 -9.63 3.25 -33.13
C LYS A 21 -9.24 3.85 -31.78
N ASP A 22 -9.12 5.16 -31.74
CA ASP A 22 -8.93 5.90 -30.48
C ASP A 22 -10.21 5.84 -29.64
N GLY A 23 -10.08 5.41 -28.42
CA GLY A 23 -11.15 5.47 -27.43
C GLY A 23 -11.47 6.91 -27.02
N LYS A 24 -12.54 7.08 -26.25
CA LYS A 24 -12.94 8.41 -25.73
C LYS A 24 -11.81 9.00 -24.90
N LYS A 25 -11.35 10.22 -25.28
CA LYS A 25 -10.37 10.99 -24.52
C LYS A 25 -10.95 11.40 -23.17
N GLN A 26 -10.16 11.22 -22.11
CA GLN A 26 -10.44 11.71 -20.78
C GLN A 26 -9.40 12.77 -20.43
N ILE A 27 -9.84 13.89 -19.87
CA ILE A 27 -8.97 15.02 -19.53
C ILE A 27 -9.17 15.36 -18.05
N THR A 28 -8.08 15.47 -17.31
CA THR A 28 -8.08 16.04 -15.96
C THR A 28 -7.20 17.29 -15.94
N LYS A 29 -7.65 18.28 -15.18
CA LYS A 29 -6.89 19.50 -14.90
C LYS A 29 -6.70 19.60 -13.40
N GLU A 30 -5.48 19.85 -12.95
CA GLU A 30 -5.12 19.99 -11.55
C GLU A 30 -4.39 21.31 -11.35
N THR A 31 -4.99 22.21 -10.57
CA THR A 31 -4.34 23.47 -10.18
C THR A 31 -3.40 23.19 -9.00
N VAL A 32 -2.17 23.63 -9.11
CA VAL A 32 -1.11 23.43 -8.11
C VAL A 32 -0.78 24.78 -7.47
N TYR A 33 -0.61 24.77 -6.16
CA TYR A 33 -0.25 25.94 -5.38
C TYR A 33 1.12 25.78 -4.75
N GLY A 34 1.85 26.86 -4.63
CA GLY A 34 3.15 26.92 -3.97
C GLY A 34 3.09 26.41 -2.53
N LYS A 35 4.20 25.89 -2.04
CA LYS A 35 4.33 25.29 -0.71
C LYS A 35 5.38 25.99 0.13
N ASN A 36 5.35 25.73 1.44
CA ASN A 36 6.37 26.16 2.41
C ASN A 36 6.56 27.69 2.49
N LYS A 37 5.51 28.48 2.31
CA LYS A 37 5.57 29.95 2.33
C LYS A 37 6.34 30.47 3.55
N GLY A 38 7.31 31.35 3.32
CA GLY A 38 8.17 31.94 4.34
C GLY A 38 9.30 31.01 4.83
N ARG A 39 9.57 29.88 4.18
CA ARG A 39 10.69 28.96 4.52
C ARG A 39 11.74 28.95 3.41
N SER A 40 12.96 28.50 3.72
CA SER A 40 14.05 28.41 2.75
C SER A 40 13.79 27.55 1.52
N ASN A 41 12.79 26.68 1.59
CA ASN A 41 12.31 25.80 0.52
C ASN A 41 10.91 26.20 0.04
N GLU A 42 10.57 27.49 0.11
CA GLU A 42 9.36 28.04 -0.47
C GLU A 42 9.35 27.84 -1.99
N THR A 43 8.19 27.49 -2.54
CA THR A 43 7.97 27.40 -3.98
C THR A 43 6.81 28.30 -4.38
N THR A 44 6.93 28.96 -5.53
CA THR A 44 5.82 29.62 -6.20
C THR A 44 4.83 28.59 -6.76
N ASP A 45 3.65 29.00 -7.15
CA ASP A 45 2.65 28.13 -7.78
C ASP A 45 3.21 27.46 -9.03
N TYR A 46 3.93 28.21 -9.86
CA TYR A 46 4.58 27.69 -11.07
C TYR A 46 5.68 26.69 -10.77
N GLU A 47 6.61 27.00 -9.87
CA GLU A 47 7.70 26.10 -9.48
C GLU A 47 7.14 24.78 -8.89
N GLN A 48 6.11 24.88 -8.05
CA GLN A 48 5.48 23.71 -7.51
C GLN A 48 4.77 22.87 -8.59
N ALA A 49 4.16 23.53 -9.59
CA ALA A 49 3.55 22.81 -10.72
C ALA A 49 4.59 22.08 -11.56
N ILE A 50 5.75 22.65 -11.80
CA ILE A 50 6.88 21.97 -12.51
C ILE A 50 7.36 20.76 -11.71
N LEU A 51 7.57 20.90 -10.40
CA LEU A 51 7.98 19.78 -9.53
C LEU A 51 6.95 18.63 -9.54
N GLU A 52 5.66 18.95 -9.47
CA GLU A 52 4.60 17.93 -9.52
C GLU A 52 4.45 17.31 -10.92
N TYR A 53 4.68 18.10 -11.98
CA TYR A 53 4.72 17.60 -13.36
C TYR A 53 5.86 16.59 -13.55
N GLU A 54 7.09 16.96 -13.18
CA GLU A 54 8.25 16.06 -13.26
C GLU A 54 8.02 14.78 -12.47
N ARG A 55 7.45 14.90 -11.27
CA ARG A 55 7.10 13.74 -10.45
C ARG A 55 6.06 12.84 -11.13
N LYS A 56 5.06 13.41 -11.82
CA LYS A 56 4.07 12.63 -12.58
C LYS A 56 4.69 11.92 -13.76
N ILE A 57 5.57 12.58 -14.53
CA ILE A 57 6.31 11.98 -15.64
C ILE A 57 7.18 10.83 -15.14
N LYS A 58 8.00 11.08 -14.11
CA LYS A 58 8.83 10.04 -13.50
C LYS A 58 8.00 8.82 -13.07
N LYS A 59 6.87 9.07 -12.39
CA LYS A 59 5.97 8.00 -11.98
C LYS A 59 5.41 7.21 -13.16
N LYS A 60 5.08 7.88 -14.27
CA LYS A 60 4.56 7.20 -15.46
C LYS A 60 5.63 6.37 -16.16
N LYS A 61 6.87 6.85 -16.24
CA LYS A 61 8.00 6.05 -16.70
C LYS A 61 8.22 4.81 -15.82
N GLU A 62 8.15 4.98 -14.51
CA GLU A 62 8.21 3.87 -13.54
C GLU A 62 7.03 2.88 -13.67
N GLU A 63 5.89 3.31 -14.21
CA GLU A 63 4.73 2.45 -14.53
C GLU A 63 4.87 1.75 -15.90
N GLY A 64 6.01 1.90 -16.60
CA GLY A 64 6.28 1.28 -17.89
C GLY A 64 5.78 2.08 -19.11
N TYR A 65 5.37 3.36 -18.91
CA TYR A 65 5.07 4.24 -20.04
C TYR A 65 6.37 4.73 -20.68
N VAL A 66 6.40 4.71 -22.02
CA VAL A 66 7.51 5.24 -22.83
C VAL A 66 7.11 6.59 -23.46
N GLU A 67 8.09 7.43 -23.74
CA GLU A 67 7.84 8.77 -24.30
C GLU A 67 7.49 8.74 -25.78
N ASN A 68 7.98 7.75 -26.51
CA ASN A 68 7.80 7.63 -27.96
C ASN A 68 7.00 6.38 -28.33
N ARG A 69 6.23 6.50 -29.42
CA ARG A 69 5.48 5.36 -29.98
C ARG A 69 6.43 4.28 -30.51
N GLU A 70 7.58 4.66 -31.02
CA GLU A 70 8.60 3.75 -31.56
C GLU A 70 9.18 2.85 -30.45
N ASP A 71 9.47 3.41 -29.28
CA ASP A 71 9.94 2.66 -28.10
C ASP A 71 8.86 1.67 -27.59
N ALA A 72 7.58 2.00 -27.79
CA ALA A 72 6.46 1.11 -27.42
C ALA A 72 6.28 -0.07 -28.39
N ILE A 73 6.68 0.08 -29.66
CA ILE A 73 6.56 -0.94 -30.71
C ILE A 73 7.75 -1.90 -30.68
N LEU A 74 8.92 -1.40 -30.33
CA LEU A 74 10.14 -2.17 -30.11
C LEU A 74 10.09 -2.98 -28.82
N GLY A 75 8.92 -3.47 -28.39
CA GLY A 75 8.79 -4.31 -27.20
C GLY A 75 10.06 -5.13 -27.03
N GLU A 76 10.99 -4.59 -26.21
CA GLU A 76 12.23 -5.29 -25.89
C GLU A 76 11.81 -6.66 -25.40
N GLU A 77 12.26 -7.71 -26.10
CA GLU A 77 12.38 -9.02 -25.48
C GLU A 77 12.99 -8.75 -24.10
N ILE A 78 12.27 -9.12 -23.05
CA ILE A 78 12.73 -8.95 -21.68
C ILE A 78 13.96 -9.86 -21.57
N VAL A 79 15.10 -9.33 -22.01
CA VAL A 79 16.38 -9.87 -21.61
C VAL A 79 16.31 -9.78 -20.10
N VAL A 80 16.47 -10.90 -19.41
CA VAL A 80 16.64 -10.96 -17.96
C VAL A 80 17.91 -10.15 -17.64
N SER A 81 17.75 -8.82 -17.72
CA SER A 81 18.79 -7.89 -17.32
C SER A 81 18.91 -8.04 -15.81
N SER A 82 20.10 -7.80 -15.29
CA SER A 82 20.40 -7.80 -13.85
C SER A 82 19.43 -6.97 -13.00
N THR A 83 18.54 -6.19 -13.63
CA THR A 83 17.59 -5.30 -12.96
C THR A 83 16.15 -5.66 -13.35
N LEU A 84 15.35 -6.07 -12.36
CA LEU A 84 13.92 -6.35 -12.55
C LEU A 84 13.18 -5.07 -12.96
N THR A 85 12.21 -5.21 -13.87
CA THR A 85 11.29 -4.13 -14.24
C THR A 85 10.02 -4.17 -13.39
N GLN A 86 9.23 -3.10 -13.41
CA GLN A 86 7.95 -3.05 -12.66
C GLN A 86 6.93 -4.10 -13.12
N SER A 87 7.10 -4.70 -14.29
CA SER A 87 6.28 -5.81 -14.76
C SER A 87 6.33 -7.02 -13.83
N PHE A 88 7.42 -7.20 -13.09
CA PHE A 88 7.58 -8.26 -12.08
C PHE A 88 7.01 -7.89 -10.70
N ALA A 89 6.32 -6.76 -10.56
CA ALA A 89 5.66 -6.43 -9.31
C ALA A 89 4.52 -7.42 -9.01
N PRO A 90 4.60 -8.23 -7.94
CA PRO A 90 3.58 -9.25 -7.67
C PRO A 90 2.24 -8.61 -7.33
N CYS A 91 1.17 -9.19 -7.85
CA CYS A 91 -0.19 -8.77 -7.56
C CYS A 91 -0.52 -8.92 -6.07
N LYS A 92 -1.31 -7.99 -5.56
CA LYS A 92 -1.83 -8.09 -4.20
C LYS A 92 -2.94 -9.14 -4.13
N PRO A 93 -3.08 -9.86 -3.01
CA PRO A 93 -4.28 -10.59 -2.71
C PRO A 93 -5.53 -9.70 -2.82
N ILE A 94 -6.67 -10.29 -3.19
CA ILE A 94 -7.95 -9.56 -3.20
C ILE A 94 -8.32 -9.15 -1.77
N SER A 95 -9.08 -8.06 -1.63
CA SER A 95 -9.56 -7.55 -0.34
C SER A 95 -11.04 -7.85 -0.06
N LYS A 96 -11.75 -8.41 -1.04
CA LYS A 96 -13.14 -8.84 -0.90
C LYS A 96 -13.33 -10.12 -1.69
N LEU A 97 -13.90 -11.14 -1.07
CA LEU A 97 -14.36 -12.33 -1.73
C LEU A 97 -15.62 -12.02 -2.56
N LYS A 98 -15.93 -12.83 -3.54
CA LYS A 98 -17.21 -12.76 -4.24
C LYS A 98 -18.32 -13.12 -3.25
N LYS A 99 -19.56 -12.71 -3.57
CA LYS A 99 -20.72 -12.90 -2.69
C LYS A 99 -20.95 -14.38 -2.30
N ASP A 100 -20.62 -15.29 -3.21
CA ASP A 100 -20.83 -16.72 -3.05
C ASP A 100 -19.58 -17.48 -2.55
N ASP A 101 -18.44 -16.79 -2.38
CA ASP A 101 -17.22 -17.40 -1.83
C ASP A 101 -17.30 -17.45 -0.30
N ASN A 102 -17.05 -18.62 0.27
CA ASN A 102 -16.98 -18.82 1.72
C ASN A 102 -15.53 -19.07 2.14
N PRO A 103 -14.92 -18.25 3.00
CA PRO A 103 -13.55 -18.48 3.46
C PRO A 103 -13.43 -19.74 4.35
N TYR A 104 -14.53 -20.28 4.86
CA TYR A 104 -14.58 -21.47 5.75
C TYR A 104 -15.00 -22.74 5.02
N ASP A 105 -14.86 -22.81 3.70
CA ASP A 105 -15.24 -23.99 2.88
C ASP A 105 -14.22 -25.15 2.94
N GLY A 106 -13.11 -24.95 3.64
CA GLY A 106 -12.01 -25.94 3.75
C GLY A 106 -10.98 -25.88 2.60
N GLU A 107 -11.19 -25.01 1.61
CA GLU A 107 -10.28 -24.86 0.46
C GLU A 107 -9.17 -23.84 0.67
N TRP A 108 -9.26 -23.02 1.73
CA TRP A 108 -8.33 -21.93 1.99
C TRP A 108 -7.28 -22.34 3.02
N LEU A 109 -6.03 -22.17 2.65
CA LEU A 109 -4.88 -22.25 3.53
C LEU A 109 -4.59 -20.88 4.11
N ALA A 110 -4.40 -20.81 5.42
CA ALA A 110 -4.19 -19.56 6.14
C ALA A 110 -2.78 -19.46 6.70
N GLU A 111 -2.19 -18.29 6.56
CA GLU A 111 -1.01 -17.86 7.29
C GLU A 111 -1.28 -16.51 7.97
N ARG A 112 -0.59 -16.26 9.09
CA ARG A 112 -0.67 -14.98 9.78
C ARG A 112 -0.32 -13.85 8.81
N LYS A 113 -1.16 -12.82 8.76
CA LYS A 113 -0.83 -11.58 8.08
C LYS A 113 -0.01 -10.70 9.02
N PHE A 114 1.26 -10.55 8.71
CA PHE A 114 2.14 -9.65 9.42
C PHE A 114 1.94 -8.20 8.94
N ASP A 115 2.08 -7.25 9.86
CA ASP A 115 2.09 -5.83 9.53
C ASP A 115 3.54 -5.35 9.37
N GLY A 116 4.04 -5.48 8.17
CA GLY A 116 5.42 -5.22 7.85
C GLY A 116 5.63 -4.46 6.54
N SER A 117 6.79 -4.69 5.95
CA SER A 117 7.17 -4.17 4.64
C SER A 117 7.51 -5.31 3.69
N CYS A 118 6.75 -5.42 2.61
CA CYS A 118 7.01 -6.42 1.57
C CYS A 118 8.28 -6.06 0.79
N ILE A 119 9.23 -6.98 0.80
CA ILE A 119 10.54 -6.84 0.18
C ILE A 119 10.81 -8.06 -0.68
N LEU A 120 11.35 -7.83 -1.88
CA LEU A 120 11.84 -8.88 -2.75
C LEU A 120 13.37 -8.92 -2.64
N LEU A 121 13.92 -10.12 -2.55
CA LEU A 121 15.36 -10.36 -2.55
C LEU A 121 15.73 -11.18 -3.79
N HIS A 122 16.68 -10.67 -4.55
CA HIS A 122 17.16 -11.24 -5.80
C HIS A 122 18.67 -11.47 -5.74
N ASN A 123 19.08 -12.71 -5.98
CA ASN A 123 20.45 -13.06 -6.26
C ASN A 123 20.57 -13.41 -7.74
N THR A 124 21.17 -12.54 -8.54
CA THR A 124 21.32 -12.72 -10.00
C THR A 124 22.46 -13.66 -10.38
N GLY A 125 23.21 -14.18 -9.41
CA GLY A 125 24.49 -14.86 -9.62
C GLY A 125 25.69 -13.91 -9.64
N THR A 126 25.49 -12.66 -10.05
CA THR A 126 26.55 -11.62 -10.05
C THR A 126 26.32 -10.55 -9.00
N GLU A 127 25.06 -10.27 -8.67
CA GLU A 127 24.67 -9.23 -7.71
C GLU A 127 23.54 -9.73 -6.79
N LYS A 128 23.50 -9.20 -5.58
CA LYS A 128 22.41 -9.40 -4.62
C LYS A 128 21.66 -8.09 -4.44
N ILE A 129 20.38 -8.06 -4.85
CA ILE A 129 19.57 -6.84 -4.92
C ILE A 129 18.31 -7.00 -4.07
N GLY A 130 18.00 -5.97 -3.26
CA GLY A 130 16.72 -5.85 -2.58
C GLY A 130 15.79 -4.88 -3.31
N TYR A 131 14.51 -5.20 -3.39
CA TYR A 131 13.49 -4.35 -3.99
C TYR A 131 12.30 -4.16 -3.06
N THR A 132 11.67 -2.98 -3.15
CA THR A 132 10.30 -2.82 -2.64
C THR A 132 9.35 -3.68 -3.48
N ARG A 133 8.13 -3.92 -2.99
CA ARG A 133 7.10 -4.61 -3.77
C ARG A 133 6.81 -3.99 -5.15
N ARG A 134 7.12 -2.71 -5.37
CA ARG A 134 6.98 -2.02 -6.65
C ARG A 134 8.23 -2.11 -7.52
N ILE A 135 9.13 -3.02 -7.18
CA ILE A 135 10.41 -3.24 -7.88
C ILE A 135 11.27 -1.97 -7.93
N LYS A 136 11.29 -1.21 -6.86
CA LYS A 136 12.27 -0.14 -6.68
C LYS A 136 13.45 -0.69 -5.89
N PRO A 137 14.69 -0.59 -6.41
CA PRO A 137 15.86 -1.10 -5.70
C PRO A 137 16.10 -0.30 -4.41
N ILE A 138 16.41 -1.02 -3.34
CA ILE A 138 16.68 -0.49 -1.99
C ILE A 138 17.85 -1.25 -1.32
N THR A 139 18.74 -1.81 -2.11
CA THR A 139 19.82 -2.69 -1.64
C THR A 139 20.70 -2.03 -0.58
N ASP A 140 21.12 -0.78 -0.80
CA ASP A 140 21.99 -0.06 0.12
C ASP A 140 21.38 0.14 1.52
N ILE A 141 20.07 0.28 1.58
CA ILE A 141 19.32 0.44 2.83
C ILE A 141 19.13 -0.92 3.50
N LEU A 142 18.80 -1.96 2.74
CA LEU A 142 18.53 -3.29 3.27
C LEU A 142 19.80 -4.01 3.72
N SER A 143 20.97 -3.69 3.15
CA SER A 143 22.25 -4.24 3.59
C SER A 143 22.57 -3.94 5.06
N VAL A 144 21.92 -2.93 5.62
CA VAL A 144 22.06 -2.53 7.03
C VAL A 144 21.29 -3.47 7.97
N VAL A 145 20.17 -4.06 7.52
CA VAL A 145 19.31 -4.92 8.34
C VAL A 145 19.88 -6.34 8.33
N ASN A 146 20.32 -6.85 9.48
CA ASN A 146 21.00 -8.16 9.60
C ASN A 146 20.16 -9.31 9.07
N GLU A 147 18.86 -9.29 9.32
CA GLU A 147 17.92 -10.33 8.93
C GLU A 147 17.80 -10.43 7.40
N ILE A 148 17.85 -9.30 6.72
CA ILE A 148 17.86 -9.22 5.25
C ILE A 148 19.18 -9.75 4.70
N ARG A 149 20.31 -9.36 5.28
CA ARG A 149 21.64 -9.90 4.87
C ARG A 149 21.67 -11.41 5.04
N THR A 150 21.22 -11.92 6.18
CA THR A 150 21.16 -13.34 6.43
C THR A 150 20.31 -14.09 5.40
N ALA A 151 19.18 -13.51 4.99
CA ALA A 151 18.34 -14.08 3.94
C ALA A 151 19.01 -14.02 2.56
N LEU A 152 19.65 -12.89 2.22
CA LEU A 152 20.43 -12.75 0.98
C LEU A 152 21.62 -13.72 0.90
N ASP A 153 22.27 -14.04 2.04
CA ASP A 153 23.38 -14.98 2.08
C ASP A 153 22.93 -16.45 1.90
N LYS A 154 21.69 -16.74 2.28
CA LYS A 154 21.06 -18.06 2.06
C LYS A 154 20.43 -18.19 0.69
N LEU A 155 20.22 -17.08 -0.04
CA LEU A 155 19.50 -17.07 -1.30
C LEU A 155 20.40 -17.66 -2.41
N PRO A 156 20.02 -18.79 -3.04
CA PRO A 156 20.80 -19.36 -4.14
C PRO A 156 20.97 -18.40 -5.31
N GLU A 157 21.98 -18.63 -6.14
CA GLU A 157 22.16 -17.90 -7.39
C GLU A 157 20.92 -18.04 -8.29
N GLU A 158 20.68 -17.01 -9.12
CA GLU A 158 19.55 -16.94 -10.04
C GLU A 158 18.19 -17.18 -9.35
N SER A 159 18.05 -16.67 -8.11
CA SER A 159 16.83 -16.85 -7.33
C SER A 159 16.25 -15.53 -6.86
N LEU A 160 14.90 -15.45 -6.87
CA LEU A 160 14.12 -14.29 -6.47
C LEU A 160 12.98 -14.71 -5.54
N VAL A 161 13.01 -14.20 -4.32
CA VAL A 161 11.98 -14.48 -3.30
C VAL A 161 11.25 -13.24 -2.85
N ILE A 162 10.06 -13.44 -2.29
CA ILE A 162 9.22 -12.41 -1.72
C ILE A 162 9.07 -12.69 -0.22
N GLY A 163 9.27 -11.66 0.60
CA GLY A 163 9.11 -11.77 2.04
C GLY A 163 8.56 -10.50 2.68
N GLU A 164 8.24 -10.61 3.95
CA GLU A 164 7.81 -9.50 4.78
C GLU A 164 8.89 -9.21 5.83
N LEU A 165 9.40 -7.99 5.85
CA LEU A 165 10.24 -7.48 6.92
C LEU A 165 9.34 -6.94 8.03
N ILE A 166 9.55 -7.41 9.25
CA ILE A 166 8.73 -7.10 10.43
C ILE A 166 9.65 -6.51 11.48
N ALA A 167 9.18 -5.48 12.17
CA ALA A 167 9.80 -4.97 13.39
C ALA A 167 8.91 -5.31 14.58
N LEU A 168 9.50 -5.86 15.62
CA LEU A 168 8.83 -6.18 16.88
C LEU A 168 9.43 -5.29 17.97
N ASP A 169 8.58 -4.66 18.77
CA ASP A 169 9.00 -3.94 19.96
C ASP A 169 9.49 -4.89 21.09
N LYS A 170 9.88 -4.35 22.22
CA LYS A 170 10.38 -5.12 23.37
C LYS A 170 9.32 -6.05 24.00
N GLU A 171 8.03 -5.79 23.78
CA GLU A 171 6.92 -6.65 24.17
C GLU A 171 6.58 -7.71 23.11
N GLY A 172 7.25 -7.68 21.96
CA GLY A 172 7.01 -8.59 20.83
C GLY A 172 5.83 -8.21 19.94
N LYS A 173 5.33 -6.97 20.06
CA LYS A 173 4.25 -6.41 19.25
C LYS A 173 4.81 -5.82 17.94
N GLU A 174 4.09 -6.01 16.84
CA GLU A 174 4.48 -5.45 15.53
C GLU A 174 4.39 -3.93 15.53
N ASP A 175 5.46 -3.26 15.06
CA ASP A 175 5.49 -1.81 14.86
C ASP A 175 5.96 -1.45 13.44
N PRO A 176 5.04 -1.40 12.47
CA PRO A 176 5.38 -1.09 11.08
C PRO A 176 5.88 0.35 10.88
N LYS A 177 5.64 1.25 11.85
CA LYS A 177 6.04 2.67 11.71
C LYS A 177 7.55 2.82 11.72
N VAL A 178 8.26 2.01 12.52
CA VAL A 178 9.73 2.08 12.60
C VAL A 178 10.41 1.56 11.34
N LEU A 179 9.75 0.68 10.57
CA LEU A 179 10.31 0.15 9.31
C LEU A 179 10.53 1.25 8.26
N LYS A 180 9.69 2.28 8.23
CA LYS A 180 9.84 3.39 7.27
C LYS A 180 11.18 4.07 7.37
N ALA A 181 11.78 4.11 8.55
CA ALA A 181 13.07 4.75 8.78
C ALA A 181 14.25 3.97 8.18
N VAL A 182 14.09 2.66 7.99
CA VAL A 182 15.13 1.77 7.44
C VAL A 182 14.82 1.24 6.03
N THR A 183 13.61 1.50 5.51
CA THR A 183 13.15 1.00 4.19
C THR A 183 12.70 2.10 3.23
N THR A 184 12.76 3.38 3.61
CA THR A 184 12.34 4.49 2.74
C THR A 184 13.43 4.85 1.74
N GLU A 185 13.08 4.97 0.47
CA GLU A 185 13.98 5.31 -0.64
C GLU A 185 14.78 6.62 -0.46
N THR A 186 14.26 7.55 0.34
CA THR A 186 14.91 8.83 0.64
C THR A 186 15.94 8.74 1.77
N THR A 187 16.07 7.57 2.41
CA THR A 187 17.00 7.35 3.51
C THR A 187 18.35 6.91 2.95
N THR A 188 19.44 7.56 3.35
CA THR A 188 20.81 7.12 3.03
C THR A 188 21.19 5.93 3.88
N GLU A 189 22.14 5.08 3.40
CA GLU A 189 22.66 3.93 4.16
C GLU A 189 23.12 4.32 5.57
N THR A 190 23.86 5.43 5.71
CA THR A 190 24.34 5.93 7.00
C THR A 190 23.17 6.24 7.96
N LYS A 191 22.11 6.92 7.47
CA LYS A 191 20.94 7.23 8.29
C LYS A 191 20.18 5.97 8.66
N ALA A 192 19.99 5.03 7.72
CA ALA A 192 19.35 3.76 7.95
C ALA A 192 20.10 2.95 9.02
N LYS A 193 21.45 2.88 8.93
CA LYS A 193 22.30 2.19 9.90
C LYS A 193 22.21 2.80 11.30
N THR A 194 22.27 4.13 11.39
CA THR A 194 22.11 4.83 12.68
C THR A 194 20.77 4.53 13.30
N LYS A 195 19.68 4.60 12.50
CA LYS A 195 18.33 4.36 12.99
C LYS A 195 18.12 2.89 13.37
N TYR A 196 18.58 1.94 12.54
CA TYR A 196 18.50 0.51 12.85
C TYR A 196 19.21 0.20 14.17
N ASN A 197 20.44 0.68 14.35
CA ASN A 197 21.19 0.47 15.60
C ASN A 197 20.50 1.11 16.82
N SER A 198 19.90 2.29 16.66
CA SER A 198 19.10 2.94 17.70
C SER A 198 17.93 2.05 18.12
N LEU A 199 17.16 1.56 17.14
CA LEU A 199 16.00 0.69 17.39
C LEU A 199 16.39 -0.61 18.10
N VAL A 200 17.49 -1.26 17.66
CA VAL A 200 18.01 -2.46 18.33
C VAL A 200 18.40 -2.16 19.78
N ASN A 201 19.07 -1.02 20.04
CA ASN A 201 19.43 -0.59 21.40
C ASN A 201 18.19 -0.24 22.26
N GLU A 202 17.10 0.20 21.63
CA GLU A 202 15.81 0.47 22.28
C GLU A 202 15.01 -0.82 22.57
N GLY A 203 15.52 -1.98 22.13
CA GLY A 203 14.92 -3.31 22.34
C GLY A 203 14.06 -3.82 21.20
N TYR A 204 14.06 -3.17 20.05
CA TYR A 204 13.40 -3.73 18.85
C TYR A 204 14.17 -4.91 18.30
N SER A 205 13.43 -5.89 17.78
CA SER A 205 13.95 -6.99 16.99
C SER A 205 13.32 -6.98 15.61
N PHE A 206 14.02 -7.58 14.63
CA PHE A 206 13.55 -7.63 13.25
C PHE A 206 13.49 -9.10 12.80
N THR A 207 12.55 -9.40 11.92
CA THR A 207 12.49 -10.69 11.23
C THR A 207 12.16 -10.49 9.76
N TYR A 208 12.71 -11.35 8.91
CA TYR A 208 12.35 -11.37 7.49
C TYR A 208 11.76 -12.74 7.15
N ASN A 209 10.46 -12.77 6.89
CA ASN A 209 9.72 -13.99 6.61
C ASN A 209 9.50 -14.12 5.09
N VAL A 210 10.21 -15.03 4.45
CA VAL A 210 10.00 -15.36 3.04
C VAL A 210 8.68 -16.10 2.91
N PHE A 211 7.75 -15.57 2.11
CA PHE A 211 6.40 -16.12 1.96
C PHE A 211 6.07 -16.59 0.54
N ASP A 212 6.90 -16.27 -0.46
CA ASP A 212 6.74 -16.78 -1.83
C ASP A 212 8.06 -16.75 -2.59
N VAL A 213 8.11 -17.39 -3.75
CA VAL A 213 9.28 -17.47 -4.63
C VAL A 213 8.87 -17.28 -6.08
N ILE A 214 9.65 -16.52 -6.83
CA ILE A 214 9.42 -16.21 -8.26
C ILE A 214 10.39 -17.00 -9.13
N PHE A 215 11.69 -16.90 -8.84
CA PHE A 215 12.74 -17.68 -9.49
C PHE A 215 13.49 -18.52 -8.47
N TRP A 216 13.86 -19.74 -8.85
CA TRP A 216 14.63 -20.64 -8.02
C TRP A 216 15.65 -21.39 -8.86
N TYR A 217 16.95 -21.12 -8.64
CA TYR A 217 18.05 -21.62 -9.47
C TYR A 217 17.84 -21.37 -10.99
N GLY A 218 17.40 -20.17 -11.36
CA GLY A 218 17.16 -19.78 -12.75
C GLY A 218 15.80 -20.22 -13.32
N GLU A 219 15.07 -21.09 -12.64
CA GLU A 219 13.76 -21.55 -13.08
C GLU A 219 12.66 -20.58 -12.64
N ASP A 220 11.79 -20.20 -13.56
CA ASP A 220 10.53 -19.49 -13.27
C ASP A 220 9.54 -20.48 -12.63
N VAL A 221 9.20 -20.27 -11.36
CA VAL A 221 8.29 -21.12 -10.60
C VAL A 221 6.93 -20.47 -10.36
N THR A 222 6.62 -19.39 -11.05
CA THR A 222 5.39 -18.60 -10.82
C THR A 222 4.12 -19.35 -11.16
N ASP A 223 4.16 -20.24 -12.14
CA ASP A 223 3.03 -21.09 -12.56
C ASP A 223 2.87 -22.36 -11.70
N ARG A 224 3.84 -22.67 -10.84
CA ARG A 224 3.68 -23.75 -9.88
C ARG A 224 2.57 -23.45 -8.88
N THR A 225 1.98 -24.47 -8.31
CA THR A 225 1.01 -24.35 -7.23
C THR A 225 1.60 -23.65 -6.01
N PHE A 226 0.75 -23.07 -5.16
CA PHE A 226 1.22 -22.45 -3.92
C PHE A 226 1.93 -23.47 -3.00
N LEU A 227 1.44 -24.71 -2.94
CA LEU A 227 2.05 -25.75 -2.11
C LEU A 227 3.46 -26.11 -2.57
N GLU A 228 3.70 -26.22 -3.89
CA GLU A 228 5.04 -26.49 -4.41
C GLU A 228 6.01 -25.33 -4.12
N ARG A 229 5.55 -24.08 -4.26
CA ARG A 229 6.37 -22.91 -3.90
C ARG A 229 6.58 -22.78 -2.38
N LEU A 230 5.60 -23.19 -1.58
CA LEU A 230 5.72 -23.23 -0.13
C LEU A 230 6.86 -24.17 0.29
N GLU A 231 6.99 -25.34 -0.33
CA GLU A 231 8.07 -26.28 -0.07
C GLU A 231 9.44 -25.63 -0.32
N ILE A 232 9.60 -24.91 -1.44
CA ILE A 232 10.82 -24.15 -1.73
C ILE A 232 11.11 -23.13 -0.62
N THR A 233 10.11 -22.39 -0.16
CA THR A 233 10.32 -21.37 0.89
C THR A 233 10.73 -21.94 2.25
N THR A 234 10.58 -23.24 2.48
CA THR A 234 11.08 -23.90 3.71
C THR A 234 12.60 -23.80 3.87
N HIS A 235 13.32 -23.53 2.78
CA HIS A 235 14.76 -23.22 2.79
C HIS A 235 15.10 -22.04 3.74
N PHE A 236 14.20 -21.09 3.91
CA PHE A 236 14.36 -19.94 4.81
C PHE A 236 13.78 -20.16 6.20
N GLY A 237 12.99 -21.20 6.38
CA GLY A 237 12.34 -21.56 7.63
C GLY A 237 10.93 -22.10 7.40
N LYS A 238 10.47 -22.93 8.34
CA LYS A 238 9.12 -23.48 8.27
C LYS A 238 8.11 -22.40 8.67
N ARG A 239 7.04 -22.26 7.87
CA ARG A 239 5.89 -21.42 8.18
C ARG A 239 4.73 -22.27 8.68
N LYS A 240 3.95 -21.73 9.62
CA LYS A 240 2.70 -22.36 10.07
C LYS A 240 1.60 -22.01 9.07
N ILE A 241 1.16 -22.99 8.28
CA ILE A 241 0.08 -22.86 7.30
C ILE A 241 -0.89 -24.00 7.57
N GLU A 242 -2.15 -23.65 7.78
CA GLU A 242 -3.21 -24.58 8.16
C GLU A 242 -4.48 -24.27 7.37
N VAL A 243 -5.41 -25.20 7.28
CA VAL A 243 -6.73 -24.94 6.71
C VAL A 243 -7.44 -23.92 7.59
N PHE A 244 -7.98 -22.87 6.95
CA PHE A 244 -8.59 -21.77 7.66
C PHE A 244 -9.90 -22.16 8.33
N ASP A 245 -10.03 -21.83 9.61
CA ASP A 245 -11.21 -22.09 10.41
C ASP A 245 -11.55 -20.95 11.39
N GLU A 246 -12.71 -21.03 12.01
CA GLU A 246 -13.15 -20.05 13.01
C GLU A 246 -12.32 -20.07 14.31
N GLY A 247 -11.70 -21.17 14.63
CA GLY A 247 -10.83 -21.32 15.82
C GLY A 247 -9.60 -20.44 15.68
N MET A 248 -9.00 -20.43 14.48
CA MET A 248 -7.87 -19.57 14.15
C MET A 248 -8.23 -18.08 14.30
N VAL A 249 -9.44 -17.69 13.90
CA VAL A 249 -9.92 -16.30 14.03
C VAL A 249 -10.01 -15.87 15.50
N LYS A 250 -10.52 -16.74 16.37
CA LYS A 250 -10.62 -16.48 17.82
C LYS A 250 -9.24 -16.33 18.47
N GLU A 251 -8.30 -17.19 18.12
CA GLU A 251 -6.92 -17.11 18.60
C GLU A 251 -6.22 -15.85 18.13
N ALA A 252 -6.34 -15.52 16.85
CA ALA A 252 -5.73 -14.35 16.25
C ALA A 252 -6.25 -13.03 16.83
N LYS A 253 -7.56 -12.91 17.07
CA LYS A 253 -8.15 -11.75 17.75
C LYS A 253 -7.63 -11.59 19.17
N LYS A 254 -7.51 -12.69 19.92
CA LYS A 254 -6.94 -12.68 21.28
C LYS A 254 -5.47 -12.22 21.29
N SER A 255 -4.75 -12.53 20.20
CA SER A 255 -3.33 -12.20 20.05
C SER A 255 -3.11 -10.87 19.31
N GLU A 256 -4.15 -10.09 19.05
CA GLU A 256 -4.11 -8.79 18.35
C GLU A 256 -3.42 -8.85 16.98
N TRP A 257 -3.58 -9.93 16.22
CA TRP A 257 -3.04 -10.03 14.86
C TRP A 257 -3.82 -9.13 13.89
N GLU A 258 -3.16 -8.65 12.82
CA GLU A 258 -3.83 -7.90 11.74
C GLU A 258 -4.89 -8.74 11.00
N GLY A 259 -4.71 -10.06 10.96
CA GLY A 259 -5.57 -11.01 10.28
C GLY A 259 -4.79 -12.14 9.63
N PHE A 260 -5.27 -12.62 8.49
CA PHE A 260 -4.68 -13.71 7.72
C PHE A 260 -4.50 -13.36 6.25
N ILE A 261 -3.53 -14.01 5.62
CA ILE A 261 -3.49 -14.19 4.17
C ILE A 261 -4.01 -15.59 3.89
N LEU A 262 -5.15 -15.67 3.20
CA LEU A 262 -5.71 -16.94 2.75
C LEU A 262 -5.26 -17.21 1.32
N ARG A 263 -4.89 -18.44 1.02
CA ARG A 263 -4.45 -18.87 -0.31
C ARG A 263 -5.06 -20.21 -0.68
N LYS A 264 -5.46 -20.35 -1.93
CA LYS A 264 -5.79 -21.67 -2.48
C LYS A 264 -4.51 -22.44 -2.76
N ALA A 265 -4.59 -23.76 -2.61
CA ALA A 265 -3.42 -24.65 -2.75
C ALA A 265 -2.77 -24.54 -4.15
N ASP A 266 -3.56 -24.26 -5.19
CA ASP A 266 -3.15 -24.13 -6.59
C ASP A 266 -2.90 -22.69 -7.04
N ASP A 267 -2.91 -21.68 -6.12
CA ASP A 267 -2.78 -20.26 -6.47
C ASP A 267 -1.42 -19.92 -7.10
N PRO A 268 -1.33 -19.55 -8.40
CA PRO A 268 -0.09 -19.13 -9.03
C PRO A 268 0.28 -17.71 -8.65
N ILE A 269 1.53 -17.29 -8.93
CA ILE A 269 1.91 -15.88 -8.84
C ILE A 269 1.47 -15.16 -10.12
N THR A 270 0.81 -14.01 -9.95
CA THR A 270 0.48 -13.12 -11.04
C THR A 270 1.15 -11.75 -10.85
N PHE A 271 1.53 -11.12 -11.94
CA PHE A 271 2.22 -9.83 -11.94
C PHE A 271 1.30 -8.68 -12.36
N THR A 272 1.65 -7.48 -11.94
CA THR A 272 0.91 -6.26 -12.26
C THR A 272 1.37 -5.73 -13.62
N MET A 273 0.95 -6.36 -14.71
CA MET A 273 1.17 -5.82 -16.05
C MET A 273 0.09 -4.77 -16.36
N ASN A 274 0.49 -3.52 -16.59
CA ASN A 274 -0.31 -2.40 -17.13
C ASN A 274 -1.76 -2.26 -16.63
N GLY A 275 -2.00 -2.51 -15.38
CA GLY A 275 -3.33 -2.46 -14.80
C GLY A 275 -3.29 -2.94 -13.35
N LYS A 276 -4.44 -3.20 -12.76
CA LYS A 276 -4.54 -3.73 -11.40
C LYS A 276 -5.05 -5.17 -11.42
N PRO A 277 -4.34 -6.16 -11.99
CA PRO A 277 -4.77 -7.52 -11.83
C PRO A 277 -4.70 -7.85 -10.34
N LYS A 278 -5.75 -8.50 -9.86
CA LYS A 278 -5.83 -8.98 -8.48
C LYS A 278 -5.55 -10.46 -8.50
N ARG A 279 -4.76 -10.94 -7.56
CA ARG A 279 -4.49 -12.34 -7.36
C ARG A 279 -5.74 -13.03 -6.80
N LYS A 280 -6.49 -13.73 -7.66
CA LYS A 280 -7.81 -14.30 -7.33
C LYS A 280 -7.75 -15.47 -6.34
N GLY A 281 -6.67 -16.26 -6.37
CA GLY A 281 -6.43 -17.37 -5.46
C GLY A 281 -5.88 -16.95 -4.10
N SER A 282 -5.79 -15.64 -3.81
CA SER A 282 -5.22 -15.13 -2.57
C SER A 282 -6.09 -14.00 -2.02
N TYR A 283 -6.45 -14.07 -0.73
CA TYR A 283 -7.37 -13.16 -0.07
C TYR A 283 -6.80 -12.61 1.24
N LYS A 284 -7.03 -11.33 1.51
CA LYS A 284 -6.69 -10.69 2.79
C LYS A 284 -7.88 -10.75 3.71
N PHE A 285 -7.84 -11.66 4.64
CA PHE A 285 -8.80 -11.72 5.73
C PHE A 285 -8.29 -10.82 6.86
N LYS A 286 -8.87 -9.65 7.00
CA LYS A 286 -8.51 -8.68 8.04
C LYS A 286 -9.62 -8.58 9.07
N PHE A 287 -9.23 -8.39 10.33
CA PHE A 287 -10.17 -8.02 11.36
C PHE A 287 -10.52 -6.55 11.19
N ILE A 288 -11.79 -6.30 11.00
CA ILE A 288 -12.36 -4.95 10.91
C ILE A 288 -13.24 -4.79 12.12
N GLU A 289 -12.95 -3.79 12.90
CA GLU A 289 -13.80 -3.34 13.99
C GLU A 289 -14.52 -2.09 13.55
N THR A 290 -15.70 -1.87 14.11
CA THR A 290 -16.50 -0.68 13.84
C THR A 290 -16.79 0.05 15.14
N THR A 291 -16.86 1.36 15.07
CA THR A 291 -17.28 2.19 16.18
C THR A 291 -18.03 3.41 15.65
N ASP A 292 -19.02 3.86 16.40
CA ASP A 292 -19.75 5.07 16.08
C ASP A 292 -18.93 6.31 16.46
N CYS A 293 -18.80 7.21 15.50
CA CYS A 293 -18.11 8.49 15.69
C CYS A 293 -19.01 9.66 15.32
N ILE A 294 -18.86 10.74 16.06
CA ILE A 294 -19.50 12.02 15.77
C ILE A 294 -18.67 12.79 14.75
N VAL A 295 -19.30 13.27 13.70
CA VAL A 295 -18.67 14.17 12.73
C VAL A 295 -18.80 15.60 13.22
N THR A 296 -17.66 16.23 13.53
CA THR A 296 -17.59 17.59 14.03
C THR A 296 -17.14 18.62 13.00
N LYS A 297 -16.38 18.19 11.97
CA LYS A 297 -15.94 19.03 10.85
C LYS A 297 -16.00 18.25 9.55
N VAL A 298 -16.19 18.96 8.46
CA VAL A 298 -16.21 18.40 7.10
C VAL A 298 -15.22 19.12 6.21
N SER A 299 -14.83 18.47 5.12
CA SER A 299 -14.04 19.10 4.06
C SER A 299 -14.38 18.43 2.72
N ASN A 300 -14.29 19.19 1.65
CA ASN A 300 -14.37 18.62 0.31
C ASN A 300 -13.26 17.57 0.08
N GLY A 301 -13.49 16.68 -0.86
CA GLY A 301 -12.52 15.69 -1.29
C GLY A 301 -11.50 16.25 -2.28
N SER A 302 -10.85 15.36 -3.02
CA SER A 302 -9.93 15.70 -4.10
C SER A 302 -10.32 14.97 -5.38
N GLY A 303 -9.98 15.52 -6.54
CA GLY A 303 -10.31 14.97 -7.85
C GLY A 303 -11.83 14.90 -8.06
N LYS A 304 -12.36 13.72 -8.39
CA LYS A 304 -13.82 13.56 -8.62
C LYS A 304 -14.70 13.87 -7.40
N HIS A 305 -14.13 14.00 -6.22
CA HIS A 305 -14.83 14.32 -4.98
C HIS A 305 -14.68 15.77 -4.53
N GLU A 306 -14.13 16.66 -5.35
CA GLU A 306 -13.98 18.09 -5.04
C GLU A 306 -15.32 18.82 -4.88
N VAL A 307 -16.36 18.30 -5.53
CA VAL A 307 -17.72 18.85 -5.51
C VAL A 307 -18.59 18.35 -4.38
N ARG A 308 -18.02 17.59 -3.43
CA ARG A 308 -18.76 17.00 -2.31
C ARG A 308 -17.94 16.97 -1.02
N PHE A 309 -18.60 16.94 0.13
CA PHE A 309 -17.94 16.64 1.38
C PHE A 309 -17.55 15.15 1.40
N ALA A 310 -16.25 14.88 1.45
CA ALA A 310 -15.69 13.54 1.36
C ALA A 310 -14.60 13.28 2.41
N ARG A 311 -14.38 14.21 3.34
CA ARG A 311 -13.49 14.08 4.49
C ARG A 311 -14.22 14.56 5.73
N PHE A 312 -14.13 13.78 6.79
CA PHE A 312 -14.87 13.96 8.03
C PHE A 312 -13.91 13.96 9.21
N ARG A 313 -14.01 14.97 10.09
CA ARG A 313 -13.32 15.01 11.37
C ARG A 313 -14.18 14.30 12.39
N LEU A 314 -13.62 13.28 13.01
CA LEU A 314 -14.34 12.37 13.89
C LEU A 314 -13.98 12.64 15.34
N ALA A 315 -14.95 12.47 16.22
CA ALA A 315 -14.78 12.51 17.67
C ALA A 315 -15.64 11.44 18.35
N GLN A 316 -15.26 11.06 19.57
CA GLN A 316 -16.01 10.14 20.42
C GLN A 316 -16.09 10.68 21.83
N TYR A 317 -17.11 10.27 22.59
CA TYR A 317 -17.15 10.50 24.02
C TYR A 317 -16.49 9.33 24.74
N GLU A 318 -15.51 9.61 25.56
CA GLU A 318 -14.81 8.64 26.42
C GLU A 318 -14.98 8.99 27.88
N ASN A 319 -15.08 7.97 28.73
CA ASN A 319 -15.08 8.17 30.17
C ASN A 319 -13.69 8.66 30.63
N SER A 320 -13.65 9.84 31.19
CA SER A 320 -12.40 10.40 31.69
C SER A 320 -12.11 9.87 33.11
N PRO A 321 -10.87 9.43 33.42
CA PRO A 321 -10.49 9.09 34.77
C PRO A 321 -10.38 10.32 35.70
N PHE A 322 -10.41 11.52 35.15
CA PHE A 322 -10.25 12.78 35.86
C PHE A 322 -11.56 13.59 36.03
N PHE A 323 -12.59 13.27 35.23
CA PHE A 323 -13.87 13.95 35.23
C PHE A 323 -15.01 12.95 35.41
N ASN A 324 -16.05 13.34 36.15
CA ASN A 324 -17.24 12.49 36.35
C ASN A 324 -18.16 12.41 35.13
N GLU A 325 -17.85 13.16 34.08
CA GLU A 325 -18.59 13.21 32.83
C GLU A 325 -17.72 12.75 31.66
N PRO A 326 -18.31 12.12 30.63
CA PRO A 326 -17.58 11.77 29.42
C PRO A 326 -16.97 13.01 28.74
N VAL A 327 -15.75 12.92 28.29
CA VAL A 327 -15.06 13.97 27.54
C VAL A 327 -15.04 13.61 26.05
N MET A 328 -15.18 14.61 25.21
CA MET A 328 -15.08 14.41 23.77
C MET A 328 -13.62 14.33 23.35
N VAL A 329 -13.23 13.21 22.77
CA VAL A 329 -11.87 12.94 22.27
C VAL A 329 -11.88 13.01 20.75
N ASP A 330 -10.90 13.71 20.20
CA ASP A 330 -10.71 13.87 18.76
C ASP A 330 -10.05 12.62 18.16
N CYS A 331 -10.76 11.94 17.25
CA CYS A 331 -10.29 10.72 16.57
C CYS A 331 -9.57 11.00 15.24
N GLY A 332 -9.45 12.27 14.83
CA GLY A 332 -8.77 12.65 13.61
C GLY A 332 -9.67 12.72 12.37
N TRP A 333 -9.06 12.70 11.17
CA TRP A 333 -9.75 12.79 9.90
C TRP A 333 -9.88 11.42 9.23
N ALA A 334 -11.10 11.09 8.80
CA ALA A 334 -11.39 9.94 7.94
C ALA A 334 -11.85 10.37 6.55
N GLY A 335 -11.60 9.56 5.54
CA GLY A 335 -12.13 9.73 4.19
C GLY A 335 -13.46 9.01 4.01
N GLY A 336 -14.39 9.61 3.29
CA GLY A 336 -15.73 9.05 3.00
C GLY A 336 -15.76 7.91 1.97
N GLY A 337 -14.60 7.31 1.61
CA GLY A 337 -14.52 6.35 0.51
C GLY A 337 -15.39 5.09 0.66
N ARG A 338 -15.72 4.68 1.88
CA ARG A 338 -16.63 3.55 2.16
C ARG A 338 -18.09 3.95 2.31
N LEU A 339 -18.37 5.20 2.60
CA LEU A 339 -19.74 5.75 2.58
C LEU A 339 -20.42 5.62 1.21
N GLY A 340 -19.62 5.58 0.13
CA GLY A 340 -20.12 5.61 -1.23
C GLY A 340 -20.45 7.03 -1.72
N GLU A 341 -20.53 7.20 -3.04
CA GLU A 341 -20.78 8.52 -3.63
C GLU A 341 -22.17 9.06 -3.31
N GLU A 342 -23.17 8.19 -3.33
CA GLU A 342 -24.56 8.54 -3.04
C GLU A 342 -24.73 9.13 -1.63
N ASN A 343 -24.21 8.47 -0.59
CA ASN A 343 -24.28 8.99 0.77
C ASN A 343 -23.49 10.29 0.95
N MET A 344 -22.34 10.42 0.30
CA MET A 344 -21.60 11.68 0.31
C MET A 344 -22.35 12.81 -0.38
N ASP A 345 -23.10 12.51 -1.45
CA ASP A 345 -23.96 13.50 -2.14
C ASP A 345 -25.13 13.93 -1.26
N ILE A 346 -25.77 13.00 -0.55
CA ILE A 346 -26.84 13.33 0.42
C ILE A 346 -26.32 14.25 1.52
N ILE A 347 -25.23 13.87 2.17
CA ILE A 347 -24.59 14.69 3.22
C ILE A 347 -24.22 16.07 2.69
N THR A 348 -23.69 16.13 1.46
CA THR A 348 -23.30 17.39 0.84
C THR A 348 -24.52 18.29 0.60
N ALA A 349 -25.59 17.74 0.05
CA ALA A 349 -26.84 18.49 -0.18
C ALA A 349 -27.42 19.05 1.13
N GLU A 350 -27.54 18.22 2.16
CA GLU A 350 -28.07 18.64 3.46
C GLU A 350 -27.23 19.74 4.13
N LEU A 351 -25.88 19.66 4.05
CA LEU A 351 -25.01 20.66 4.63
C LEU A 351 -25.02 21.98 3.82
N LEU A 352 -25.14 21.91 2.49
CA LEU A 352 -25.29 23.10 1.65
C LEU A 352 -26.63 23.82 1.90
N GLU A 353 -27.72 23.08 2.11
CA GLU A 353 -29.03 23.65 2.52
C GLU A 353 -28.94 24.38 3.86
N LYS A 354 -28.05 23.94 4.76
CA LYS A 354 -27.73 24.60 6.04
C LYS A 354 -26.69 25.72 5.89
N GLU A 355 -26.40 26.16 4.67
CA GLU A 355 -25.47 27.24 4.33
C GLU A 355 -24.00 26.97 4.66
N TYR A 356 -23.58 25.69 4.85
CA TYR A 356 -22.17 25.35 4.95
C TYR A 356 -21.50 25.44 3.58
N LYS A 357 -20.29 26.01 3.55
CA LYS A 357 -19.49 26.10 2.31
C LYS A 357 -18.76 24.79 2.04
N LEU A 358 -18.60 24.45 0.75
CA LEU A 358 -17.88 23.27 0.30
C LEU A 358 -16.36 23.45 0.44
N GLU A 359 -15.93 23.59 1.67
CA GLU A 359 -14.54 23.76 2.09
C GLU A 359 -14.34 23.12 3.46
N LYS A 360 -13.13 23.19 4.02
CA LYS A 360 -12.88 22.72 5.40
C LYS A 360 -13.67 23.58 6.39
N THR A 361 -14.74 23.04 6.91
CA THR A 361 -15.72 23.75 7.74
C THR A 361 -16.01 23.00 9.03
N GLU A 362 -16.12 23.73 10.13
CA GLU A 362 -16.58 23.23 11.43
C GLU A 362 -18.11 23.24 11.50
N LEU A 363 -18.70 22.12 11.90
CA LEU A 363 -20.16 22.02 12.03
C LEU A 363 -20.59 22.58 13.39
N LYS A 364 -21.75 23.27 13.40
CA LYS A 364 -22.42 23.62 14.67
C LYS A 364 -22.83 22.33 15.38
N GLU A 365 -22.79 22.29 16.69
CA GLU A 365 -23.11 21.10 17.48
C GLU A 365 -24.48 20.48 17.12
N LYS A 366 -25.48 21.31 16.86
CA LYS A 366 -26.83 20.86 16.42
C LYS A 366 -26.85 20.17 15.04
N ASP A 367 -25.80 20.33 14.25
CA ASP A 367 -25.66 19.76 12.90
C ASP A 367 -24.67 18.60 12.86
N TRP A 368 -24.14 18.19 14.02
CA TRP A 368 -23.33 16.98 14.13
C TRP A 368 -24.15 15.75 13.78
N PHE A 369 -23.50 14.78 13.16
CA PHE A 369 -24.13 13.51 12.82
C PHE A 369 -23.18 12.36 13.12
N VAL A 370 -23.72 11.14 13.22
CA VAL A 370 -22.96 9.94 13.55
C VAL A 370 -22.65 9.17 12.27
N VAL A 371 -21.43 8.65 12.19
CA VAL A 371 -20.98 7.72 11.17
C VAL A 371 -20.33 6.52 11.84
N GLU A 372 -20.49 5.34 11.25
CA GLU A 372 -19.75 4.16 11.65
C GLU A 372 -18.33 4.23 11.03
N LEU A 373 -17.32 4.24 11.89
CA LEU A 373 -15.92 4.17 11.49
C LEU A 373 -15.45 2.71 11.50
N GLU A 374 -15.00 2.22 10.35
CA GLU A 374 -14.26 0.97 10.28
C GLU A 374 -12.76 1.24 10.53
N TYR A 375 -12.17 0.54 11.49
CA TYR A 375 -10.75 0.62 11.83
C TYR A 375 -10.12 -0.76 12.02
N GLN A 376 -8.79 -0.79 12.14
CA GLN A 376 -7.97 -1.99 12.29
C GLN A 376 -7.00 -1.80 13.44
#